data_16c2a33af583b925ab989523261380ab
#
_entry.id   16c2a33af583b925ab989523261380ab
#
_cell.length_a   1.000
_cell.length_b   1.000
_cell.length_c   1.000
_cell.angle_alpha   90.00
_cell.angle_beta   90.00
_cell.angle_gamma   90.00
#
_symmetry.space_group_name_H-M   'P 1'
#
loop_
_entity.id
_entity.type
_entity.pdbx_description
1 polymer ?
#
loop_
_entity_poly.entity_id
_entity_poly.type
_entity_poly.pdbx_seq_one_letter_code
_entity_poly.pdbx_strand_id
1 'polypeptide(L)'
;MDASSLITAVDQLMGPLQDLYAQQVKAHSHSLKPPAVVVRQYEAALYAFRDQRVPAGVKGVVGILVDSVEAFESGRVLEAGRGVMQAIEQFEAAGKESEVTITPEQAAALGRFRSRLFKMAVPAPELDQKRLNL
;
A
#
# COMPACT_ATOMS: atom_id res chain seq x y z
N MET A 1 13.25 -14.97 -6.40
CA MET A 1 12.13 -14.39 -5.61
C MET A 1 10.94 -14.20 -6.52
N ASP A 2 9.76 -14.58 -6.10
CA ASP A 2 8.52 -14.26 -6.79
C ASP A 2 7.73 -13.22 -6.00
N ALA A 3 6.51 -12.93 -6.44
CA ALA A 3 5.69 -11.88 -5.82
C ALA A 3 4.86 -12.35 -4.61
N SER A 4 4.95 -13.62 -4.22
CA SER A 4 4.06 -14.16 -3.18
C SER A 4 4.24 -13.47 -1.83
N SER A 5 5.48 -13.19 -1.43
CA SER A 5 5.76 -12.51 -0.16
C SER A 5 5.26 -11.07 -0.15
N LEU A 6 5.43 -10.36 -1.26
CA LEU A 6 4.91 -9.00 -1.40
C LEU A 6 3.38 -9.00 -1.35
N ILE A 7 2.74 -9.92 -2.07
CA ILE A 7 1.29 -10.05 -2.07
C ILE A 7 0.76 -10.31 -0.67
N THR A 8 1.40 -11.22 0.07
CA THR A 8 1.02 -11.51 1.46
C THR A 8 1.13 -10.25 2.34
N ALA A 9 2.24 -9.53 2.24
CA ALA A 9 2.44 -8.31 3.01
C ALA A 9 1.39 -7.25 2.66
N VAL A 10 1.21 -6.95 1.38
CA VAL A 10 0.27 -5.92 0.93
C VAL A 10 -1.17 -6.29 1.31
N ASP A 11 -1.54 -7.56 1.17
CA ASP A 11 -2.87 -8.01 1.58
C ASP A 11 -3.15 -7.70 3.05
N GLN A 12 -2.17 -7.86 3.91
CA GLN A 12 -2.30 -7.55 5.33
C GLN A 12 -2.31 -6.04 5.62
N LEU A 13 -1.75 -5.22 4.74
CA LEU A 13 -1.75 -3.76 4.90
C LEU A 13 -3.06 -3.13 4.42
N MET A 14 -3.76 -3.74 3.48
CA MET A 14 -4.94 -3.15 2.85
C MET A 14 -6.06 -2.88 3.84
N GLY A 15 -6.35 -3.83 4.74
CA GLY A 15 -7.38 -3.66 5.76
C GLY A 15 -7.13 -2.43 6.63
N PRO A 16 -5.97 -2.36 7.32
CA PRO A 16 -5.63 -1.19 8.14
C PRO A 16 -5.67 0.13 7.39
N LEU A 17 -5.16 0.17 6.15
CA LEU A 17 -5.17 1.40 5.34
C LEU A 17 -6.59 1.85 5.01
N GLN A 18 -7.42 0.94 4.54
CA GLN A 18 -8.81 1.24 4.16
C GLN A 18 -9.65 1.61 5.38
N ASP A 19 -9.44 0.93 6.50
CA ASP A 19 -10.17 1.21 7.74
C ASP A 19 -9.82 2.60 8.29
N LEU A 20 -8.54 2.97 8.32
CA LEU A 20 -8.14 4.28 8.79
C LEU A 20 -8.70 5.37 7.88
N TYR A 21 -8.62 5.19 6.56
CA TYR A 21 -9.20 6.13 5.61
C TYR A 21 -10.70 6.32 5.85
N ALA A 22 -11.44 5.23 6.00
CA ALA A 22 -12.87 5.28 6.25
C ALA A 22 -13.20 5.99 7.56
N GLN A 23 -12.42 5.74 8.63
CA GLN A 23 -12.60 6.40 9.92
C GLN A 23 -12.32 7.91 9.82
N GLN A 24 -11.28 8.31 9.09
CA GLN A 24 -10.97 9.72 8.89
C GLN A 24 -12.07 10.43 8.10
N VAL A 25 -12.59 9.80 7.07
CA VAL A 25 -13.71 10.37 6.29
C VAL A 25 -14.97 10.53 7.18
N LYS A 26 -15.30 9.50 7.94
CA LYS A 26 -16.46 9.51 8.84
C LYS A 26 -16.31 10.58 9.93
N ALA A 27 -15.12 10.74 10.48
CA ALA A 27 -14.84 11.71 11.54
C ALA A 27 -14.58 13.13 11.01
N HIS A 28 -14.49 13.30 9.69
CA HIS A 28 -14.07 14.55 9.04
C HIS A 28 -12.74 15.06 9.60
N SER A 29 -11.81 14.15 9.88
CA SER A 29 -10.52 14.48 10.49
C SER A 29 -9.38 13.76 9.79
N HIS A 30 -8.49 14.53 9.17
CA HIS A 30 -7.27 13.99 8.54
C HIS A 30 -6.16 13.71 9.54
N SER A 31 -6.35 14.10 10.80
CA SER A 31 -5.34 13.91 11.85
C SER A 31 -5.63 12.72 12.76
N LEU A 32 -6.71 11.98 12.48
CA LEU A 32 -7.03 10.77 13.24
C LEU A 32 -5.93 9.72 13.01
N LYS A 33 -5.35 9.25 14.12
CA LYS A 33 -4.27 8.25 14.07
C LYS A 33 -4.82 6.86 14.32
N PRO A 34 -4.15 5.81 13.78
CA PRO A 34 -4.57 4.44 14.06
C PRO A 34 -4.22 4.05 15.51
N PRO A 35 -4.97 3.09 16.10
CA PRO A 35 -4.59 2.54 17.40
C PRO A 35 -3.22 1.85 17.36
N ALA A 36 -2.51 1.84 18.49
CA ALA A 36 -1.19 1.25 18.57
C ALA A 36 -1.15 -0.23 18.16
N VAL A 37 -2.21 -1.00 18.48
CA VAL A 37 -2.27 -2.41 18.09
C VAL A 37 -2.34 -2.58 16.58
N VAL A 38 -3.03 -1.67 15.88
CA VAL A 38 -3.14 -1.69 14.43
C VAL A 38 -1.80 -1.30 13.79
N VAL A 39 -1.09 -0.32 14.36
CA VAL A 39 0.26 0.04 13.92
C VAL A 39 1.19 -1.16 14.03
N ARG A 40 1.15 -1.90 15.12
CA ARG A 40 1.97 -3.09 15.30
C ARG A 40 1.64 -4.18 14.28
N GLN A 41 0.38 -4.35 13.93
CA GLN A 41 -0.03 -5.29 12.87
C GLN A 41 0.52 -4.88 11.51
N TYR A 42 0.46 -3.58 11.21
CA TYR A 42 1.01 -3.03 9.99
C TYR A 42 2.52 -3.25 9.92
N GLU A 43 3.23 -2.92 10.99
CA GLU A 43 4.67 -3.14 11.08
C GLU A 43 5.05 -4.61 10.92
N ALA A 44 4.33 -5.51 11.59
CA ALA A 44 4.62 -6.94 11.53
C ALA A 44 4.54 -7.48 10.10
N ALA A 45 3.53 -7.04 9.32
CA ALA A 45 3.38 -7.44 7.92
C ALA A 45 4.59 -6.99 7.09
N LEU A 46 5.07 -5.78 7.31
CA LEU A 46 6.20 -5.23 6.56
C LEU A 46 7.53 -5.85 6.97
N TYR A 47 7.73 -6.05 8.27
CA TYR A 47 8.98 -6.60 8.76
C TYR A 47 9.16 -8.05 8.34
N ALA A 48 8.07 -8.82 8.21
CA ALA A 48 8.13 -10.16 7.65
C ALA A 48 8.67 -10.15 6.21
N PHE A 49 8.28 -9.15 5.41
CA PHE A 49 8.81 -8.97 4.06
C PHE A 49 10.26 -8.47 4.09
N ARG A 50 10.56 -7.48 4.95
CA ARG A 50 11.90 -6.90 5.09
C ARG A 50 12.93 -7.96 5.50
N ASP A 51 12.55 -8.88 6.38
CA ASP A 51 13.47 -9.88 6.93
C ASP A 51 13.78 -11.00 5.96
N GLN A 52 13.15 -11.03 4.80
CA GLN A 52 13.49 -11.96 3.75
C GLN A 52 14.73 -11.51 2.99
N ARG A 53 15.44 -12.49 2.42
CA ARG A 53 16.56 -12.22 1.55
C ARG A 53 16.02 -11.76 0.19
N VAL A 54 16.24 -10.47 -0.14
CA VAL A 54 15.72 -9.90 -1.37
C VAL A 54 16.84 -9.57 -2.35
N PRO A 55 16.59 -9.67 -3.66
CA PRO A 55 17.55 -9.22 -4.68
C PRO A 55 17.85 -7.73 -4.54
N ALA A 56 19.00 -7.30 -5.07
CA ALA A 56 19.41 -5.89 -5.01
C ALA A 56 18.36 -4.94 -5.58
N GLY A 57 17.67 -5.30 -6.67
CA GLY A 57 16.64 -4.49 -7.28
C GLY A 57 15.36 -4.36 -6.45
N VAL A 58 15.20 -5.16 -5.39
CA VAL A 58 14.02 -5.13 -4.51
C VAL A 58 14.30 -4.38 -3.20
N LYS A 59 15.54 -4.01 -2.93
CA LYS A 59 15.88 -3.28 -1.70
C LYS A 59 15.16 -1.95 -1.58
N GLY A 60 14.96 -1.24 -2.70
CA GLY A 60 14.21 0.00 -2.72
C GLY A 60 12.74 -0.21 -2.36
N VAL A 61 12.15 -1.33 -2.77
CA VAL A 61 10.78 -1.70 -2.41
C VAL A 61 10.64 -1.84 -0.89
N VAL A 62 11.59 -2.52 -0.25
CA VAL A 62 11.61 -2.68 1.20
C VAL A 62 11.65 -1.32 1.90
N GLY A 63 12.54 -0.43 1.46
CA GLY A 63 12.68 0.90 2.04
C GLY A 63 11.40 1.71 1.94
N ILE A 64 10.74 1.68 0.80
CA ILE A 64 9.47 2.40 0.59
C ILE A 64 8.39 1.87 1.52
N LEU A 65 8.28 0.55 1.66
CA LEU A 65 7.31 -0.07 2.55
C LEU A 65 7.58 0.29 4.01
N VAL A 66 8.84 0.27 4.44
CA VAL A 66 9.22 0.65 5.81
C VAL A 66 8.87 2.12 6.08
N ASP A 67 9.12 3.01 5.12
CA ASP A 67 8.76 4.42 5.24
C ASP A 67 7.25 4.61 5.37
N SER A 68 6.44 3.73 4.78
CA SER A 68 4.98 3.82 4.89
C SER A 68 4.48 3.59 6.32
N VAL A 69 5.24 2.93 7.17
CA VAL A 69 4.90 2.73 8.59
C VAL A 69 4.78 4.07 9.31
N GLU A 70 5.77 4.94 9.12
CA GLU A 70 5.76 6.26 9.75
C GLU A 70 4.57 7.09 9.29
N ALA A 71 4.30 7.09 8.00
CA ALA A 71 3.14 7.80 7.45
C ALA A 71 1.83 7.26 8.04
N PHE A 72 1.67 5.93 8.10
CA PHE A 72 0.50 5.29 8.66
C PHE A 72 0.31 5.63 10.15
N GLU A 73 1.38 5.48 10.93
CA GLU A 73 1.38 5.77 12.37
C GLU A 73 1.00 7.22 12.65
N SER A 74 1.43 8.14 11.80
CA SER A 74 1.14 9.58 11.92
C SER A 74 -0.25 9.97 11.42
N GLY A 75 -1.03 9.02 10.90
CA GLY A 75 -2.36 9.30 10.35
C GLY A 75 -2.34 9.80 8.91
N ARG A 76 -1.18 9.84 8.26
CA ARG A 76 -1.06 10.24 6.85
C ARG A 76 -1.39 9.05 5.94
N VAL A 77 -2.66 8.65 5.93
CA VAL A 77 -3.10 7.40 5.30
C VAL A 77 -2.93 7.43 3.78
N LEU A 78 -3.17 8.56 3.13
CA LEU A 78 -2.99 8.65 1.68
C LEU A 78 -1.52 8.57 1.28
N GLU A 79 -0.64 9.16 2.09
CA GLU A 79 0.80 9.06 1.87
C GLU A 79 1.29 7.62 2.06
N ALA A 80 0.79 6.94 3.10
CA ALA A 80 1.11 5.53 3.31
C ALA A 80 0.63 4.67 2.13
N GLY A 81 -0.59 4.90 1.64
CA GLY A 81 -1.14 4.20 0.48
C GLY A 81 -0.34 4.44 -0.79
N ARG A 82 0.10 5.67 -1.02
CA ARG A 82 0.98 5.98 -2.17
C ARG A 82 2.31 5.25 -2.08
N GLY A 83 2.86 5.15 -0.87
CA GLY A 83 4.09 4.38 -0.65
C GLY A 83 3.92 2.91 -1.00
N VAL A 84 2.83 2.29 -0.57
CA VAL A 84 2.52 0.90 -0.92
C VAL A 84 2.35 0.74 -2.42
N MET A 85 1.63 1.65 -3.07
CA MET A 85 1.46 1.63 -4.53
C MET A 85 2.79 1.73 -5.26
N GLN A 86 3.65 2.65 -4.85
CA GLN A 86 4.98 2.83 -5.43
C GLN A 86 5.83 1.57 -5.25
N ALA A 87 5.75 0.92 -4.08
CA ALA A 87 6.46 -0.32 -3.83
C ALA A 87 6.02 -1.43 -4.81
N ILE A 88 4.71 -1.54 -5.05
CA ILE A 88 4.17 -2.50 -6.02
C ILE A 88 4.72 -2.20 -7.42
N GLU A 89 4.68 -0.94 -7.84
CA GLU A 89 5.15 -0.54 -9.17
C GLU A 89 6.64 -0.81 -9.35
N GLN A 90 7.46 -0.55 -8.33
CA GLN A 90 8.89 -0.85 -8.39
C GLN A 90 9.16 -2.36 -8.43
N PHE A 91 8.38 -3.15 -7.70
CA PHE A 91 8.50 -4.61 -7.78
C PHE A 91 8.14 -5.11 -9.19
N GLU A 92 7.09 -4.57 -9.79
CA GLU A 92 6.70 -4.90 -11.14
C GLU A 92 7.80 -4.52 -12.15
N ALA A 93 8.46 -3.38 -11.94
CA ALA A 93 9.59 -2.98 -12.76
C ALA A 93 10.77 -3.96 -12.63
N ALA A 94 11.04 -4.45 -11.42
CA ALA A 94 12.05 -5.47 -11.21
C ALA A 94 11.70 -6.78 -11.94
N GLY A 95 10.41 -7.10 -12.03
CA GLY A 95 9.93 -8.23 -12.83
C GLY A 95 10.24 -8.09 -14.31
N LYS A 96 10.10 -6.89 -14.86
CA LYS A 96 10.42 -6.60 -16.26
C LYS A 96 11.92 -6.71 -16.52
N GLU A 97 12.75 -6.43 -15.53
CA GLU A 97 14.20 -6.57 -15.61
C GLU A 97 14.66 -8.00 -15.26
N SER A 98 13.75 -8.92 -15.09
CA SER A 98 14.01 -10.32 -14.74
C SER A 98 14.73 -10.51 -13.40
N GLU A 99 14.69 -9.53 -12.52
CA GLU A 99 15.28 -9.65 -11.17
C GLU A 99 14.39 -10.46 -10.23
N VAL A 100 13.09 -10.47 -10.50
CA VAL A 100 12.10 -11.27 -9.78
C VAL A 100 11.19 -11.93 -10.81
N THR A 101 10.47 -12.97 -10.38
CA THR A 101 9.47 -13.65 -11.20
C THR A 101 8.08 -13.27 -10.76
N ILE A 102 7.24 -12.82 -11.70
CA ILE A 102 5.85 -12.50 -11.45
C ILE A 102 4.99 -13.36 -12.37
N THR A 103 4.22 -14.28 -11.79
CA THR A 103 3.29 -15.09 -12.57
C THR A 103 2.10 -14.23 -13.03
N PRO A 104 1.34 -14.66 -14.07
CA PRO A 104 0.14 -13.92 -14.48
C PRO A 104 -0.87 -13.73 -13.36
N GLU A 105 -1.05 -14.73 -12.49
CA GLU A 105 -1.95 -14.64 -11.34
C GLU A 105 -1.45 -13.62 -10.32
N GLN A 106 -0.15 -13.60 -10.07
CA GLN A 106 0.47 -12.62 -9.18
C GLN A 106 0.36 -11.19 -9.75
N ALA A 107 0.58 -11.03 -11.04
CA ALA A 107 0.42 -9.75 -11.73
C ALA A 107 -1.01 -9.24 -11.58
N ALA A 108 -2.00 -10.12 -11.72
CA ALA A 108 -3.41 -9.76 -11.55
C ALA A 108 -3.70 -9.33 -10.09
N ALA A 109 -3.14 -10.02 -9.10
CA ALA A 109 -3.29 -9.67 -7.69
C ALA A 109 -2.69 -8.29 -7.40
N LEU A 110 -1.47 -8.03 -7.87
CA LEU A 110 -0.82 -6.73 -7.71
C LEU A 110 -1.63 -5.61 -8.38
N GLY A 111 -2.19 -5.88 -9.56
CA GLY A 111 -3.07 -4.94 -10.25
C GLY A 111 -4.32 -4.59 -9.46
N ARG A 112 -4.92 -5.58 -8.79
CA ARG A 112 -6.09 -5.35 -7.92
C ARG A 112 -5.73 -4.46 -6.73
N PHE A 113 -4.57 -4.68 -6.10
CA PHE A 113 -4.11 -3.83 -5.00
C PHE A 113 -3.88 -2.39 -5.47
N ARG A 114 -3.21 -2.22 -6.60
CA ARG A 114 -2.99 -0.88 -7.17
C ARG A 114 -4.31 -0.16 -7.42
N SER A 115 -5.28 -0.86 -7.98
CA SER A 115 -6.60 -0.30 -8.26
C SER A 115 -7.31 0.15 -6.97
N ARG A 116 -7.28 -0.67 -5.93
CA ARG A 116 -7.89 -0.34 -4.64
C ARG A 116 -7.21 0.86 -3.97
N LEU A 117 -5.87 0.90 -4.01
CA LEU A 117 -5.10 2.01 -3.46
C LEU A 117 -5.36 3.31 -4.24
N PHE A 118 -5.43 3.22 -5.55
CA PHE A 118 -5.75 4.37 -6.40
C PHE A 118 -7.12 4.94 -6.08
N LYS A 119 -8.13 4.09 -5.94
CA LYS A 119 -9.49 4.53 -5.60
C LYS A 119 -9.55 5.22 -4.25
N MET A 120 -8.73 4.78 -3.30
CA MET A 120 -8.64 5.43 -1.98
C MET A 120 -7.99 6.81 -2.08
N ALA A 121 -6.93 6.94 -2.89
CA ALA A 121 -6.14 8.17 -3.02
C ALA A 121 -6.82 9.25 -3.87
N VAL A 122 -7.74 8.87 -4.75
CA VAL A 122 -8.42 9.79 -5.68
C VAL A 122 -9.86 9.96 -5.20
N PRO A 123 -10.33 11.21 -5.00
CA PRO A 123 -11.74 11.45 -4.68
C PRO A 123 -12.65 10.84 -5.72
N ALA A 124 -13.82 10.33 -5.30
CA ALA A 124 -14.76 9.70 -6.22
C ALA A 124 -15.10 10.65 -7.36
N PRO A 125 -14.90 10.25 -8.63
CA PRO A 125 -15.16 11.13 -9.78
C PRO A 125 -16.60 11.65 -9.83
N GLU A 126 -17.54 10.86 -9.35
CA GLU A 126 -18.96 11.25 -9.30
C GLU A 126 -19.21 12.47 -8.41
N LEU A 127 -18.48 12.60 -7.30
CA LEU A 127 -18.59 13.75 -6.41
C LEU A 127 -18.05 15.02 -7.06
N ASP A 128 -16.96 14.90 -7.79
CA ASP A 128 -16.36 16.03 -8.51
C ASP A 128 -17.25 16.47 -9.66
N GLN A 129 -17.82 15.51 -10.40
CA GLN A 129 -18.76 15.82 -11.48
C GLN A 129 -20.01 16.53 -10.97
N LYS A 130 -20.56 16.10 -9.84
CA LYS A 130 -21.71 16.77 -9.22
C LYS A 130 -21.40 18.20 -8.81
N ARG A 131 -20.20 18.46 -8.32
CA ARG A 131 -19.75 19.82 -7.98
C ARG A 131 -19.61 20.70 -9.20
N LEU A 132 -19.11 20.14 -10.30
CA LEU A 132 -18.94 20.87 -11.55
C LEU A 132 -20.25 21.15 -12.25
N ASN A 133 -21.27 20.35 -12.04
CA ASN A 133 -22.58 20.49 -12.64
C ASN A 133 -23.53 21.39 -11.84
N LEU A 134 -23.08 21.87 -10.70
CA LEU A 134 -23.80 22.84 -9.90
C LEU A 134 -23.44 24.26 -10.31
#